data_db3f4c7fae70a91db54c7dd7c4929973
#
_entry.id   db3f4c7fae70a91db54c7dd7c4929973
#
_cell.length_a   1.000
_cell.length_b   1.000
_cell.length_c   1.000
_cell.angle_alpha   90.00
_cell.angle_beta   90.00
_cell.angle_gamma   90.00
#
_symmetry.space_group_name_H-M   'P 1'
#
loop_
_entity.id
_entity.type
_entity.pdbx_description
1 polymer ?
#
loop_
_entity_poly.entity_id
_entity_poly.type
_entity_poly.pdbx_seq_one_letter_code
_entity_poly.pdbx_strand_id
1 'polypeptide(L)'
;MFNKVDYVMVNVSDMPRSVAFYRDTLGLRLKFESPGWSEFETGATTLALHAGTRAADSEAAPQAGPAAGTCSLGFSVPDLNNTYAELRQRGARFVMPPTEQPDEGIRLAVCLDPDGLPISFAEPMAREATAHPS
;
A
#
# COMPACT_ATOMS: atom_id res chain seq x y z
N MET A 1 14.42 7.40 22.51
CA MET A 1 12.99 7.28 22.63
C MET A 1 12.48 6.38 21.51
N PHE A 2 11.53 6.81 20.73
CA PHE A 2 11.04 5.92 19.68
C PHE A 2 11.90 6.08 18.46
N ASN A 3 12.31 4.97 17.86
CA ASN A 3 13.17 5.04 16.68
C ASN A 3 12.77 4.06 15.59
N LYS A 4 11.59 3.45 15.72
CA LYS A 4 11.15 2.49 14.72
C LYS A 4 9.64 2.31 14.80
N VAL A 5 8.99 2.18 13.67
CA VAL A 5 7.57 1.80 13.63
C VAL A 5 7.54 0.28 13.61
N ASP A 6 7.01 -0.35 14.66
CA ASP A 6 6.98 -1.80 14.74
C ASP A 6 5.93 -2.41 13.84
N TYR A 7 4.77 -1.79 13.76
CA TYR A 7 3.74 -2.31 12.87
C TYR A 7 2.83 -1.19 12.40
N VAL A 8 2.19 -1.44 11.27
CA VAL A 8 1.14 -0.59 10.74
C VAL A 8 -0.11 -1.46 10.68
N MET A 9 -1.22 -0.96 11.21
CA MET A 9 -2.44 -1.74 11.25
C MET A 9 -3.43 -1.18 10.25
N VAL A 10 -3.99 -2.06 9.42
CA VAL A 10 -5.00 -1.71 8.45
C VAL A 10 -6.29 -2.40 8.85
N ASN A 11 -7.37 -1.64 8.97
CA ASN A 11 -8.67 -2.23 9.26
C ASN A 11 -9.26 -2.77 7.97
N VAL A 12 -9.75 -4.01 8.03
CA VAL A 12 -10.31 -4.67 6.85
C VAL A 12 -11.70 -5.17 7.17
N SER A 13 -12.55 -5.23 6.16
CA SER A 13 -13.94 -5.66 6.36
C SER A 13 -14.11 -7.17 6.14
N ASP A 14 -13.18 -7.82 5.46
CA ASP A 14 -13.29 -9.23 5.11
C ASP A 14 -11.89 -9.81 5.19
N MET A 15 -11.57 -10.43 6.32
CA MET A 15 -10.21 -10.89 6.58
C MET A 15 -9.72 -11.87 5.51
N PRO A 16 -10.45 -12.93 5.15
CA PRO A 16 -9.92 -13.85 4.14
C PRO A 16 -9.65 -13.17 2.80
N ARG A 17 -10.53 -12.26 2.38
CA ARG A 17 -10.34 -11.57 1.11
C ARG A 17 -9.12 -10.66 1.18
N SER A 18 -8.96 -9.95 2.28
CA SER A 18 -7.83 -9.05 2.42
C SER A 18 -6.52 -9.81 2.56
N VAL A 19 -6.51 -10.93 3.30
CA VAL A 19 -5.31 -11.74 3.39
C VAL A 19 -4.91 -12.23 2.00
N ALA A 20 -5.89 -12.69 1.20
CA ALA A 20 -5.59 -13.14 -0.15
C ALA A 20 -4.99 -12.02 -1.00
N PHE A 21 -5.51 -10.81 -0.85
CA PHE A 21 -4.97 -9.69 -1.62
C PHE A 21 -3.51 -9.41 -1.23
N TYR A 22 -3.23 -9.28 0.05
CA TYR A 22 -1.87 -8.91 0.46
C TYR A 22 -0.90 -10.05 0.24
N ARG A 23 -1.34 -11.30 0.38
CA ARG A 23 -0.48 -12.44 0.18
C ARG A 23 -0.30 -12.78 -1.30
N ASP A 24 -1.41 -12.87 -2.05
CA ASP A 24 -1.35 -13.41 -3.41
C ASP A 24 -1.19 -12.32 -4.45
N THR A 25 -1.87 -11.20 -4.31
CA THR A 25 -1.76 -10.13 -5.29
C THR A 25 -0.50 -9.32 -5.07
N LEU A 26 -0.25 -8.88 -3.83
CA LEU A 26 0.95 -8.10 -3.55
C LEU A 26 2.17 -8.97 -3.29
N GLY A 27 1.97 -10.23 -2.93
CA GLY A 27 3.10 -11.12 -2.71
C GLY A 27 3.79 -10.97 -1.38
N LEU A 28 3.12 -10.41 -0.38
CA LEU A 28 3.73 -10.25 0.94
C LEU A 28 3.74 -11.58 1.68
N ARG A 29 4.72 -11.73 2.55
CA ARG A 29 4.90 -12.98 3.27
C ARG A 29 4.00 -13.00 4.49
N LEU A 30 3.07 -13.95 4.51
CA LEU A 30 2.14 -14.09 5.62
C LEU A 30 2.86 -14.70 6.82
N LYS A 31 2.74 -14.06 7.99
CA LYS A 31 3.26 -14.65 9.20
C LYS A 31 2.21 -15.55 9.83
N PHE A 32 0.99 -15.07 9.98
CA PHE A 32 -0.11 -15.90 10.44
C PHE A 32 -1.41 -15.21 10.11
N GLU A 33 -2.48 -16.00 10.08
CA GLU A 33 -3.80 -15.52 9.79
C GLU A 33 -4.75 -15.97 10.88
N SER A 34 -5.59 -15.05 11.37
CA SER A 34 -6.67 -15.41 12.27
C SER A 34 -7.85 -14.51 11.95
N PRO A 35 -9.05 -14.84 12.45
CA PRO A 35 -10.23 -14.06 12.05
C PRO A 35 -10.16 -12.59 12.44
N GLY A 36 -9.53 -12.28 13.55
CA GLY A 36 -9.51 -10.89 14.00
C GLY A 36 -8.22 -10.13 13.73
N TRP A 37 -7.13 -10.83 13.48
CA TRP A 37 -5.83 -10.17 13.37
C TRP A 37 -4.90 -11.06 12.56
N SER A 38 -4.31 -10.53 11.52
CA SER A 38 -3.34 -11.25 10.70
C SER A 38 -2.12 -10.39 10.50
N GLU A 39 -0.96 -11.02 10.28
CA GLU A 39 0.28 -10.26 10.15
C GLU A 39 1.07 -10.73 8.95
N PHE A 40 1.71 -9.76 8.31
CA PHE A 40 2.61 -9.99 7.18
C PHE A 40 3.97 -9.42 7.51
N GLU A 41 4.99 -10.09 7.01
CA GLU A 41 6.35 -9.66 7.21
C GLU A 41 6.77 -8.73 6.09
N THR A 42 7.24 -7.52 6.42
CA THR A 42 7.67 -6.56 5.41
C THR A 42 9.02 -5.97 5.79
N GLY A 43 9.92 -6.79 6.31
CA GLY A 43 11.22 -6.29 6.72
C GLY A 43 11.17 -5.80 8.15
N ALA A 44 11.56 -4.57 8.39
CA ALA A 44 11.65 -4.05 9.76
C ALA A 44 10.30 -3.74 10.37
N THR A 45 9.27 -3.58 9.54
CA THR A 45 7.94 -3.20 10.03
C THR A 45 6.93 -4.28 9.66
N THR A 46 6.07 -4.63 10.58
CA THR A 46 5.02 -5.61 10.34
C THR A 46 3.78 -4.91 9.78
N LEU A 47 3.17 -5.52 8.78
CA LEU A 47 1.87 -5.07 8.33
C LEU A 47 0.82 -5.96 8.99
N ALA A 48 -0.09 -5.35 9.76
CA ALA A 48 -1.12 -6.09 10.47
C ALA A 48 -2.46 -5.75 9.88
N LEU A 49 -3.33 -6.76 9.77
CA LEU A 49 -4.71 -6.56 9.35
C LEU A 49 -5.60 -6.84 10.57
N HIS A 50 -6.55 -5.95 10.79
CA HIS A 50 -7.47 -6.05 11.92
C HIS A 50 -8.89 -6.07 11.39
N ALA A 51 -9.67 -7.06 11.79
CA ALA A 51 -11.05 -7.13 11.34
C ALA A 51 -11.82 -5.95 11.93
N GLY A 52 -12.38 -5.14 11.05
CA GLY A 52 -13.05 -3.93 11.48
C GLY A 52 -14.30 -3.69 10.67
N THR A 53 -14.84 -2.50 10.82
CA THR A 53 -16.05 -2.12 10.14
C THR A 53 -15.69 -1.52 8.79
N ARG A 54 -16.49 -1.81 7.78
CA ARG A 54 -16.24 -1.21 6.47
C ARG A 54 -16.38 0.30 6.56
N ALA A 55 -15.59 1.00 5.76
CA ALA A 55 -15.68 2.45 5.72
C ALA A 55 -17.09 2.90 5.36
N ALA A 56 -17.78 2.15 4.49
CA ALA A 56 -19.13 2.52 4.10
C ALA A 56 -20.11 2.40 5.25
N ASP A 57 -19.78 1.64 6.28
CA ASP A 57 -20.65 1.49 7.43
C ASP A 57 -20.36 2.55 8.49
N SER A 58 -19.36 3.39 8.26
CA SER A 58 -19.02 4.44 9.19
C SER A 58 -20.01 5.58 9.06
N GLU A 59 -20.19 6.31 10.12
CA GLU A 59 -21.06 7.47 10.09
C GLU A 59 -20.32 8.70 9.59
N ALA A 60 -19.04 8.60 9.33
CA ALA A 60 -18.30 9.74 8.83
C ALA A 60 -18.79 10.10 7.45
N ALA A 61 -18.91 11.39 7.18
CA ALA A 61 -19.34 11.83 5.86
C ALA A 61 -18.28 11.53 4.82
N PRO A 62 -18.68 11.17 3.60
CA PRO A 62 -17.71 10.97 2.53
C PRO A 62 -16.95 12.26 2.26
N GLN A 63 -15.71 12.12 1.89
CA GLN A 63 -14.87 13.27 1.60
C GLN A 63 -14.14 13.06 0.31
N ALA A 64 -13.80 14.15 -0.34
CA ALA A 64 -12.98 14.09 -1.53
C ALA A 64 -11.56 13.87 -1.08
N GLY A 65 -10.98 12.77 -1.48
CA GLY A 65 -9.62 12.46 -1.12
C GLY A 65 -9.50 11.96 0.31
N PRO A 66 -8.29 11.66 0.75
CA PRO A 66 -8.09 11.12 2.09
C PRO A 66 -8.35 12.17 3.16
N ALA A 67 -8.96 11.76 4.23
CA ALA A 67 -9.20 12.63 5.35
C ALA A 67 -7.92 12.80 6.16
N ALA A 68 -7.78 13.96 6.80
CA ALA A 68 -6.67 14.16 7.71
C ALA A 68 -6.75 13.12 8.82
N GLY A 69 -5.62 12.59 9.21
CA GLY A 69 -5.57 11.55 10.24
C GLY A 69 -5.62 10.14 9.73
N THR A 70 -5.75 9.96 8.41
CA THR A 70 -5.74 8.62 7.81
C THR A 70 -4.37 8.35 7.22
N CYS A 71 -4.11 7.08 6.92
CA CYS A 71 -2.83 6.63 6.39
C CYS A 71 -3.03 5.79 5.15
N SER A 72 -1.95 5.60 4.41
CA SER A 72 -1.94 4.66 3.31
C SER A 72 -0.60 3.94 3.34
N LEU A 73 -0.44 2.93 2.48
CA LEU A 73 0.78 2.16 2.41
C LEU A 73 1.56 2.56 1.18
N GLY A 74 2.87 2.56 1.31
CA GLY A 74 3.75 2.86 0.19
C GLY A 74 4.90 1.88 0.12
N PHE A 75 5.24 1.46 -1.08
CA PHE A 75 6.35 0.55 -1.32
C PHE A 75 7.28 1.18 -2.34
N SER A 76 8.58 1.03 -2.10
CA SER A 76 9.58 1.42 -3.11
C SER A 76 9.83 0.24 -4.02
N VAL A 77 9.89 0.48 -5.31
CA VAL A 77 10.12 -0.59 -6.28
C VAL A 77 11.23 -0.17 -7.23
N PRO A 78 12.01 -1.13 -7.74
CA PRO A 78 13.09 -0.80 -8.67
C PRO A 78 12.63 -0.58 -10.10
N ASP A 79 11.47 -1.14 -10.49
CA ASP A 79 11.00 -1.04 -11.86
C ASP A 79 9.48 -0.94 -11.83
N LEU A 80 8.99 0.29 -11.84
CA LEU A 80 7.57 0.52 -11.65
C LEU A 80 6.73 -0.01 -12.82
N ASN A 81 7.23 0.10 -14.04
CA ASN A 81 6.46 -0.40 -15.17
C ASN A 81 6.24 -1.90 -15.07
N ASN A 82 7.27 -2.63 -14.67
CA ASN A 82 7.14 -4.07 -14.51
C ASN A 82 6.22 -4.43 -13.35
N THR A 83 6.34 -3.71 -12.24
CA THR A 83 5.47 -3.93 -11.09
C THR A 83 4.03 -3.67 -11.47
N TYR A 84 3.77 -2.57 -12.16
CA TYR A 84 2.42 -2.21 -12.58
C TYR A 84 1.81 -3.30 -13.47
N ALA A 85 2.58 -3.77 -14.46
CA ALA A 85 2.07 -4.79 -15.39
C ALA A 85 1.78 -6.08 -14.65
N GLU A 86 2.67 -6.48 -13.75
CA GLU A 86 2.50 -7.74 -13.06
C GLU A 86 1.33 -7.70 -12.08
N LEU A 87 1.18 -6.61 -11.35
CA LEU A 87 0.07 -6.51 -10.41
C LEU A 87 -1.27 -6.44 -11.12
N ARG A 88 -1.31 -5.78 -12.28
CA ARG A 88 -2.55 -5.77 -13.04
C ARG A 88 -2.91 -7.16 -13.52
N GLN A 89 -1.93 -7.97 -13.89
CA GLN A 89 -2.19 -9.34 -14.27
C GLN A 89 -2.75 -10.14 -13.10
N ARG A 90 -2.39 -9.78 -11.89
CA ARG A 90 -2.89 -10.47 -10.71
C ARG A 90 -4.21 -9.91 -10.23
N GLY A 91 -4.79 -8.97 -10.97
CA GLY A 91 -6.11 -8.44 -10.64
C GLY A 91 -6.12 -7.17 -9.82
N ALA A 92 -4.97 -6.56 -9.60
CA ALA A 92 -4.94 -5.31 -8.83
C ALA A 92 -5.64 -4.20 -9.61
N ARG A 93 -6.38 -3.38 -8.88
CA ARG A 93 -7.14 -2.32 -9.51
C ARG A 93 -6.41 -1.02 -9.31
N PHE A 94 -5.77 -0.52 -10.35
CA PHE A 94 -5.03 0.73 -10.28
C PHE A 94 -5.95 1.91 -10.55
N VAL A 95 -5.83 2.92 -9.71
CA VAL A 95 -6.54 4.18 -9.91
C VAL A 95 -5.61 5.25 -10.46
N MET A 96 -4.30 4.99 -10.47
CA MET A 96 -3.34 5.88 -11.10
C MET A 96 -2.25 5.04 -11.73
N PRO A 97 -2.05 5.11 -13.04
CA PRO A 97 -0.96 4.37 -13.68
C PRO A 97 0.36 5.05 -13.40
N PRO A 98 1.49 4.43 -13.78
CA PRO A 98 2.79 5.06 -13.55
C PRO A 98 2.81 6.47 -14.08
N THR A 99 3.11 7.42 -13.23
CA THR A 99 3.04 8.84 -13.53
C THR A 99 4.25 9.51 -12.91
N GLU A 100 4.90 10.36 -13.67
CA GLU A 100 6.06 11.07 -13.16
C GLU A 100 5.63 12.16 -12.22
N GLN A 101 6.33 12.26 -11.09
CA GLN A 101 6.15 13.32 -10.12
C GLN A 101 7.48 14.05 -10.03
N PRO A 102 7.77 14.96 -10.97
CA PRO A 102 9.10 15.55 -11.03
C PRO A 102 9.48 16.31 -9.77
N ASP A 103 8.51 16.95 -9.13
CA ASP A 103 8.81 17.72 -7.93
C ASP A 103 9.29 16.82 -6.80
N GLU A 104 8.93 15.53 -6.83
CA GLU A 104 9.33 14.60 -5.79
C GLU A 104 10.42 13.66 -6.27
N GLY A 105 10.82 13.74 -7.53
CA GLY A 105 11.88 12.90 -8.05
C GLY A 105 11.52 11.43 -8.16
N ILE A 106 10.24 11.12 -8.31
CA ILE A 106 9.80 9.72 -8.39
C ILE A 106 8.77 9.55 -9.48
N ARG A 107 8.57 8.31 -9.87
CA ARG A 107 7.39 7.89 -10.62
C ARG A 107 6.51 7.10 -9.67
N LEU A 108 5.22 7.28 -9.79
CA LEU A 108 4.29 6.76 -8.80
C LEU A 108 3.11 6.10 -9.47
N ALA A 109 2.64 4.99 -8.92
CA ALA A 109 1.39 4.36 -9.32
C ALA A 109 0.64 3.99 -8.05
N VAL A 110 -0.69 3.96 -8.13
CA VAL A 110 -1.52 3.70 -6.96
C VAL A 110 -2.59 2.69 -7.30
N CYS A 111 -2.71 1.63 -6.50
CA CYS A 111 -3.82 0.70 -6.61
C CYS A 111 -4.61 0.72 -5.32
N LEU A 112 -5.75 0.04 -5.32
CA LEU A 112 -6.60 -0.02 -4.14
C LEU A 112 -6.62 -1.43 -3.59
N ASP A 113 -6.64 -1.54 -2.27
CA ASP A 113 -6.86 -2.84 -1.65
C ASP A 113 -8.36 -3.17 -1.71
N PRO A 114 -8.79 -4.35 -1.25
CA PRO A 114 -10.21 -4.72 -1.35
C PRO A 114 -11.18 -3.76 -0.68
N ASP A 115 -10.73 -3.02 0.31
CA ASP A 115 -11.59 -2.05 1.00
C ASP A 115 -11.39 -0.64 0.49
N GLY A 116 -10.58 -0.46 -0.56
CA GLY A 116 -10.39 0.86 -1.14
C GLY A 116 -9.23 1.65 -0.56
N LEU A 117 -8.38 1.01 0.23
CA LEU A 117 -7.21 1.70 0.77
C LEU A 117 -6.19 1.93 -0.34
N PRO A 118 -5.72 3.16 -0.53
CA PRO A 118 -4.71 3.39 -1.57
C PRO A 118 -3.38 2.77 -1.19
N ILE A 119 -2.74 2.14 -2.16
CA ILE A 119 -1.42 1.56 -2.00
C ILE A 119 -0.54 2.12 -3.09
N SER A 120 0.54 2.77 -2.70
CA SER A 120 1.41 3.48 -3.62
C SER A 120 2.66 2.68 -3.89
N PHE A 121 3.15 2.77 -5.12
CA PHE A 121 4.41 2.15 -5.53
C PHE A 121 5.25 3.25 -6.16
N ALA A 122 6.44 3.46 -5.63
CA ALA A 122 7.28 4.56 -6.06
C ALA A 122 8.61 4.04 -6.57
N GLU A 123 9.05 4.57 -7.70
CA GLU A 123 10.34 4.28 -8.26
C GLU A 123 11.12 5.59 -8.35
N PRO A 124 12.34 5.68 -7.82
CA PRO A 124 13.12 6.90 -7.96
C PRO A 124 13.39 7.18 -9.44
N MET A 125 13.22 8.42 -9.85
CA MET A 125 13.55 8.78 -11.22
C MET A 125 15.06 8.83 -11.35
N ALA A 126 15.50 8.31 -12.48
CA ALA A 126 16.93 8.26 -12.68
C ALA A 126 17.40 9.64 -12.88
N ARG A 127 18.24 10.17 -12.23
CA ARG A 127 18.54 11.39 -12.34
C ARG A 127 19.87 11.50 -12.35
N GLU A 128 20.21 11.86 -12.76
CA GLU A 128 21.36 12.00 -12.78
C GLU A 128 21.77 12.31 -11.66
N ALA A 129 21.61 11.63 -11.14
CA ALA A 129 21.89 11.67 -9.89
C ALA A 129 22.89 12.48 -9.77
N THR A 130 23.17 12.34 -10.44
CA THR A 130 24.03 12.89 -10.54
C THR A 130 23.91 14.14 -10.45
N ALA A 131 23.23 14.31 -10.75
CA ALA A 131 23.05 15.50 -10.85
C ALA A 131 23.05 16.09 -9.59
N HIS A 132 23.03 15.83 -8.92
CA HIS A 132 22.91 16.38 -7.84
C HIS A 132 23.76 16.15 -7.03
N PRO A 133 24.03 16.56 -6.82
CA PRO A 133 24.84 16.43 -6.10
C PRO A 133 24.59 16.49 -5.08
N SER A 134 24.46 16.47 -4.91
CA SER A 134 24.32 16.60 -4.05
C SER A 134 24.88 16.93 -3.57
#